data_d1d288e91293b89f3e67525931887687
#
_entry.id   d1d288e91293b89f3e67525931887687
#
_cell.length_a   1.000
_cell.length_b   1.000
_cell.length_c   1.000
_cell.angle_alpha   90.00
_cell.angle_beta   90.00
_cell.angle_gamma   90.00
#
_symmetry.space_group_name_H-M   'P 1'
#
loop_
_entity.id
_entity.type
_entity.pdbx_description
1 polymer ?
#
loop_
_entity_poly.entity_id
_entity_poly.type
_entity_poly.pdbx_seq_one_letter_code
_entity_poly.pdbx_strand_id
1 'polypeptide(L)'
;MRRPVAVLSAFVVALVLVAISMTNVGAARSPLSTPAVMAFPAGDDWEPAVDSDGAGNVYYLATHFGGVPSCASCADPTITVQVSHDGGRTFDAPRPLTVGPSTQYDPQVKINAAGIVFVSYLLAKDTVVQRSDDLGASWSDPVAVNADVKQGPTDKDGLAVLGDDVYVGFDVAQKFFVSASHDGGRTFTTTQINQNTLGWPLNGGATVAPDGTVYMVWELIHKSGQAQGPQDVLVTKSTDRGASWSLSYADTGLPPGPACPTSCGWDFLGTGAAIATDQAGNVYVTYNAPLYDHGPPHAWYRSSTDGGASWSSRIDLSTDGTPSFHVFPGVAAGPAGDVRVAWMDNRTGAYNVWYRSSADGGSTWSADIQVSAFRSGYAYVTRQGFAFPYGDYITLALDPSGTVQLAWGEGPDYNGPGNTLYSHG
;
A
#
# COMPACT_ATOMS: atom_id res chain seq x y z
N MET A 1 35.36 84.40 35.75
CA MET A 1 34.09 83.66 35.80
C MET A 1 33.70 83.25 34.38
N ARG A 2 33.94 81.99 33.99
CA ARG A 2 33.56 81.48 32.69
C ARG A 2 32.44 80.47 32.90
N ARG A 3 31.33 80.68 32.25
CA ARG A 3 30.16 79.77 32.25
C ARG A 3 30.43 78.60 31.22
N PRO A 4 30.11 77.35 31.53
CA PRO A 4 30.18 76.30 30.50
C PRO A 4 28.93 76.29 29.62
N VAL A 5 29.18 76.11 28.33
CA VAL A 5 28.15 75.87 27.29
C VAL A 5 27.79 74.41 27.29
N ALA A 6 26.52 74.10 27.50
CA ALA A 6 26.00 72.72 27.35
C ALA A 6 25.70 72.44 25.88
N VAL A 7 26.29 71.39 25.32
CA VAL A 7 25.98 70.90 24.00
C VAL A 7 24.90 69.84 24.15
N LEU A 8 23.73 70.09 23.60
CA LEU A 8 22.64 69.06 23.52
C LEU A 8 22.81 68.25 22.25
N SER A 9 23.16 66.97 22.43
CA SER A 9 23.20 66.01 21.30
C SER A 9 21.81 65.43 21.13
N ALA A 10 21.16 65.72 20.01
CA ALA A 10 19.90 65.11 19.64
C ALA A 10 20.17 63.70 18.97
N PHE A 11 19.75 62.65 19.61
CA PHE A 11 19.70 61.35 19.01
C PHE A 11 18.44 61.20 18.15
N VAL A 12 18.60 61.06 16.84
CA VAL A 12 17.52 60.71 15.92
C VAL A 12 17.45 59.16 15.90
N VAL A 13 16.41 58.60 16.50
CA VAL A 13 16.08 57.19 16.39
C VAL A 13 15.29 56.99 15.09
N ALA A 14 15.92 56.43 14.07
CA ALA A 14 15.22 56.01 12.86
C ALA A 14 14.47 54.68 13.14
N LEU A 15 13.14 54.74 13.18
CA LEU A 15 12.27 53.58 13.22
C LEU A 15 12.23 52.97 11.81
N VAL A 16 12.89 51.85 11.60
CA VAL A 16 12.73 51.05 10.39
C VAL A 16 11.47 50.18 10.55
N LEU A 17 10.39 50.57 9.93
CA LEU A 17 9.18 49.75 9.77
C LEU A 17 9.47 48.68 8.73
N VAL A 18 9.78 47.44 9.18
CA VAL A 18 9.78 46.28 8.31
C VAL A 18 8.32 45.88 8.06
N ALA A 19 7.79 46.21 6.90
CA ALA A 19 6.52 45.72 6.42
C ALA A 19 6.69 44.22 6.12
N ILE A 20 6.28 43.31 7.02
CA ILE A 20 6.14 41.89 6.75
C ILE A 20 4.93 41.76 5.81
N SER A 21 5.22 41.59 4.53
CA SER A 21 4.22 41.22 3.54
C SER A 21 3.80 39.79 3.88
N MET A 22 2.66 39.60 4.56
CA MET A 22 2.00 38.31 4.65
C MET A 22 1.48 37.97 3.25
N THR A 23 2.29 37.29 2.47
CA THR A 23 1.77 36.57 1.31
C THR A 23 0.80 35.51 1.86
N ASN A 24 -0.48 35.66 1.56
CA ASN A 24 -1.43 34.58 1.69
C ASN A 24 -0.89 33.42 0.89
N VAL A 25 -0.24 32.47 1.56
CA VAL A 25 0.02 31.13 1.01
C VAL A 25 -1.37 30.52 0.91
N GLY A 26 -2.00 30.68 -0.24
CA GLY A 26 -3.19 29.90 -0.56
C GLY A 26 -2.88 28.45 -0.25
N ALA A 27 -3.77 27.79 0.48
CA ALA A 27 -3.62 26.37 0.77
C ALA A 27 -3.23 25.67 -0.54
N ALA A 28 -2.03 25.08 -0.56
CA ALA A 28 -1.58 24.34 -1.73
C ALA A 28 -2.68 23.30 -2.00
N ARG A 29 -3.25 23.33 -3.21
CA ARG A 29 -4.22 22.29 -3.60
C ARG A 29 -3.51 20.97 -3.42
N SER A 30 -4.21 19.97 -2.85
CA SER A 30 -3.71 18.60 -2.82
C SER A 30 -3.22 18.25 -4.22
N PRO A 31 -2.04 17.69 -4.40
CA PRO A 31 -1.59 17.20 -5.70
C PRO A 31 -2.49 16.05 -6.19
N LEU A 32 -3.29 15.46 -5.30
CA LEU A 32 -4.19 14.35 -5.57
C LEU A 32 -5.62 14.84 -5.84
N SER A 33 -6.30 14.14 -6.73
CA SER A 33 -7.71 14.39 -7.09
C SER A 33 -8.64 14.16 -5.88
N THR A 34 -9.85 14.72 -5.95
CA THR A 34 -10.89 14.36 -4.99
C THR A 34 -11.16 12.85 -5.07
N PRO A 35 -11.21 12.14 -3.93
CA PRO A 35 -11.47 10.72 -3.92
C PRO A 35 -12.78 10.34 -4.61
N ALA A 36 -12.70 9.37 -5.50
CA ALA A 36 -13.85 8.74 -6.16
C ALA A 36 -14.16 7.42 -5.46
N VAL A 37 -15.44 7.16 -5.22
CA VAL A 37 -15.92 5.87 -4.75
C VAL A 37 -15.95 4.92 -5.94
N MET A 38 -15.38 3.74 -5.73
CA MET A 38 -15.24 2.70 -6.75
C MET A 38 -16.22 1.56 -6.44
N ALA A 39 -16.30 0.59 -7.38
CA ALA A 39 -17.10 -0.62 -7.27
C ALA A 39 -18.62 -0.46 -7.42
N PHE A 40 -19.39 -1.43 -6.98
CA PHE A 40 -20.84 -1.46 -7.14
C PHE A 40 -21.55 -0.53 -6.15
N PRO A 41 -22.74 0.01 -6.51
CA PRO A 41 -23.47 0.91 -5.62
C PRO A 41 -24.06 0.24 -4.36
N ALA A 42 -24.01 -1.08 -4.26
CA ALA A 42 -24.48 -1.83 -3.09
C ALA A 42 -23.54 -2.99 -2.82
N GLY A 43 -23.28 -3.25 -1.55
CA GLY A 43 -22.35 -4.27 -1.10
C GLY A 43 -21.32 -3.70 -0.14
N ASP A 44 -20.25 -4.42 0.02
CA ASP A 44 -19.10 -4.08 0.84
C ASP A 44 -17.83 -4.38 0.02
N ASP A 45 -16.90 -3.44 -0.05
CA ASP A 45 -15.73 -3.55 -0.90
C ASP A 45 -14.46 -3.39 -0.07
N TRP A 46 -13.47 -4.26 -0.33
CA TRP A 46 -12.24 -4.36 0.44
C TRP A 46 -11.00 -4.44 -0.45
N GLU A 47 -9.86 -4.11 0.12
CA GLU A 47 -8.53 -4.48 -0.37
C GLU A 47 -8.33 -4.12 -1.84
N PRO A 48 -8.40 -2.83 -2.17
CA PRO A 48 -8.26 -2.42 -3.55
C PRO A 48 -6.82 -2.51 -4.03
N ALA A 49 -6.66 -2.91 -5.29
CA ALA A 49 -5.41 -2.83 -6.03
C ALA A 49 -5.52 -1.85 -7.19
N VAL A 50 -4.44 -1.11 -7.46
CA VAL A 50 -4.36 -0.19 -8.58
C VAL A 50 -2.97 -0.17 -9.19
N ASP A 51 -2.89 -0.11 -10.51
CA ASP A 51 -1.67 0.16 -11.26
C ASP A 51 -2.02 0.82 -12.60
N SER A 52 -1.04 1.46 -13.26
CA SER A 52 -1.26 2.15 -14.53
C SER A 52 -0.04 2.03 -15.46
N ASP A 53 -0.31 2.11 -16.77
CA ASP A 53 0.73 1.97 -17.81
C ASP A 53 1.40 3.31 -18.18
N GLY A 54 0.97 4.43 -17.59
CA GLY A 54 1.43 5.76 -17.94
C GLY A 54 0.99 6.26 -19.34
N ALA A 55 0.29 5.43 -20.10
CA ALA A 55 -0.29 5.78 -21.40
C ALA A 55 -1.78 6.17 -21.32
N GLY A 56 -2.31 6.20 -20.11
CA GLY A 56 -3.70 6.57 -19.81
C GLY A 56 -4.56 5.41 -19.34
N ASN A 57 -4.07 4.17 -19.38
CA ASN A 57 -4.83 3.06 -18.84
C ASN A 57 -4.52 2.88 -17.34
N VAL A 58 -5.58 2.81 -16.54
CA VAL A 58 -5.50 2.53 -15.10
C VAL A 58 -6.41 1.34 -14.80
N TYR A 59 -5.89 0.37 -14.06
CA TYR A 59 -6.60 -0.84 -13.69
C TYR A 59 -6.87 -0.81 -12.19
N TYR A 60 -8.13 -0.89 -11.85
CA TYR A 60 -8.60 -0.86 -10.48
C TYR A 60 -9.33 -2.17 -10.17
N LEU A 61 -8.96 -2.82 -9.09
CA LEU A 61 -9.59 -4.04 -8.61
C LEU A 61 -9.97 -3.92 -7.14
N ALA A 62 -10.98 -4.67 -6.72
CA ALA A 62 -11.36 -4.78 -5.31
C ALA A 62 -12.05 -6.11 -5.04
N THR A 63 -11.98 -6.58 -3.80
CA THR A 63 -12.80 -7.67 -3.28
C THR A 63 -14.20 -7.14 -2.99
N HIS A 64 -15.22 -7.68 -3.64
CA HIS A 64 -16.62 -7.25 -3.53
C HIS A 64 -17.48 -8.30 -2.85
N PHE A 65 -18.22 -7.89 -1.83
CA PHE A 65 -19.20 -8.67 -1.10
C PHE A 65 -20.62 -8.15 -1.37
N GLY A 66 -21.61 -9.01 -1.35
CA GLY A 66 -23.02 -8.67 -1.56
C GLY A 66 -23.56 -9.09 -2.91
N GLY A 67 -22.73 -9.79 -3.69
CA GLY A 67 -23.10 -10.36 -5.00
C GLY A 67 -23.05 -9.37 -6.14
N VAL A 68 -22.70 -9.85 -7.32
CA VAL A 68 -22.61 -9.02 -8.53
C VAL A 68 -23.96 -8.94 -9.23
N PRO A 69 -24.50 -7.73 -9.46
CA PRO A 69 -25.73 -7.59 -10.23
C PRO A 69 -25.65 -8.31 -11.57
N SER A 70 -26.67 -9.09 -11.91
CA SER A 70 -26.78 -9.85 -13.16
C SER A 70 -25.79 -11.02 -13.33
N CYS A 71 -25.06 -11.43 -12.27
CA CYS A 71 -24.16 -12.59 -12.30
C CYS A 71 -24.53 -13.61 -11.22
N ALA A 72 -25.54 -14.43 -11.45
CA ALA A 72 -25.97 -15.48 -10.50
C ALA A 72 -24.93 -16.62 -10.31
N SER A 73 -23.93 -16.74 -11.19
CA SER A 73 -22.87 -17.70 -11.13
C SER A 73 -21.56 -17.16 -10.56
N CYS A 74 -21.50 -15.86 -10.22
CA CYS A 74 -20.38 -15.28 -9.50
C CYS A 74 -20.39 -15.72 -8.04
N ALA A 75 -19.22 -15.94 -7.50
CA ALA A 75 -19.04 -16.15 -6.07
C ALA A 75 -19.36 -14.87 -5.29
N ASP A 76 -19.57 -15.03 -4.00
CA ASP A 76 -19.64 -13.96 -3.01
C ASP A 76 -18.72 -14.32 -1.83
N PRO A 77 -17.57 -13.62 -1.69
CA PRO A 77 -17.08 -12.48 -2.48
C PRO A 77 -16.46 -12.84 -3.84
N THR A 78 -16.33 -11.82 -4.68
CA THR A 78 -15.66 -11.91 -5.98
C THR A 78 -14.75 -10.69 -6.21
N ILE A 79 -13.72 -10.84 -7.05
CA ILE A 79 -12.92 -9.71 -7.50
C ILE A 79 -13.65 -8.97 -8.60
N THR A 80 -13.77 -7.65 -8.44
CA THR A 80 -14.24 -6.74 -9.47
C THR A 80 -13.09 -6.02 -10.14
N VAL A 81 -13.24 -5.71 -11.42
CA VAL A 81 -12.28 -4.91 -12.19
C VAL A 81 -12.99 -3.75 -12.89
N GLN A 82 -12.34 -2.60 -12.86
CA GLN A 82 -12.71 -1.39 -13.59
C GLN A 82 -11.46 -0.87 -14.30
N VAL A 83 -11.61 -0.45 -15.55
CA VAL A 83 -10.52 0.09 -16.36
C VAL A 83 -10.83 1.54 -16.72
N SER A 84 -9.83 2.39 -16.59
CA SER A 84 -9.83 3.75 -17.13
C SER A 84 -8.94 3.80 -18.37
N HIS A 85 -9.31 4.63 -19.34
CA HIS A 85 -8.52 4.93 -20.54
C HIS A 85 -8.16 6.41 -20.66
N ASP A 86 -8.35 7.18 -19.60
CA ASP A 86 -8.14 8.63 -19.57
C ASP A 86 -7.30 9.10 -18.34
N GLY A 87 -6.46 8.21 -17.79
CA GLY A 87 -5.57 8.49 -16.69
C GLY A 87 -6.26 8.49 -15.33
N GLY A 88 -7.32 7.71 -15.17
CA GLY A 88 -8.06 7.59 -13.91
C GLY A 88 -9.15 8.64 -13.70
N ARG A 89 -9.47 9.44 -14.73
CA ARG A 89 -10.53 10.45 -14.62
C ARG A 89 -11.93 9.84 -14.68
N THR A 90 -12.08 8.84 -15.52
CA THR A 90 -13.32 8.04 -15.61
C THR A 90 -12.97 6.55 -15.72
N PHE A 91 -13.86 5.71 -15.23
CA PHE A 91 -13.70 4.26 -15.25
C PHE A 91 -14.92 3.61 -15.92
N ASP A 92 -14.68 2.46 -16.54
CA ASP A 92 -15.73 1.58 -16.98
C ASP A 92 -16.59 1.10 -15.79
N ALA A 93 -17.80 0.61 -16.10
CA ALA A 93 -18.63 -0.02 -15.07
C ALA A 93 -17.90 -1.22 -14.45
N PRO A 94 -18.02 -1.45 -13.12
CA PRO A 94 -17.40 -2.59 -12.47
C PRO A 94 -17.96 -3.90 -13.04
N ARG A 95 -17.06 -4.88 -13.22
CA ARG A 95 -17.41 -6.22 -13.70
C ARG A 95 -16.58 -7.27 -12.96
N PRO A 96 -17.08 -8.50 -12.82
CA PRO A 96 -16.28 -9.56 -12.20
C PRO A 96 -15.05 -9.87 -13.06
N LEU A 97 -13.91 -10.09 -12.40
CA LEU A 97 -12.66 -10.52 -13.04
C LEU A 97 -12.82 -11.96 -13.56
N THR A 98 -13.29 -12.85 -12.68
CA THR A 98 -13.53 -14.26 -12.98
C THR A 98 -14.93 -14.66 -12.57
N VAL A 99 -15.66 -15.27 -13.50
CA VAL A 99 -16.99 -15.81 -13.26
C VAL A 99 -16.87 -17.27 -12.79
N GLY A 100 -17.41 -17.58 -11.64
CA GLY A 100 -17.39 -18.95 -11.08
C GLY A 100 -17.81 -18.99 -9.61
N PRO A 101 -18.01 -20.18 -9.06
CA PRO A 101 -18.55 -20.34 -7.69
C PRO A 101 -17.48 -20.22 -6.58
N SER A 102 -16.20 -20.10 -6.94
CA SER A 102 -15.11 -20.03 -5.97
C SER A 102 -14.92 -18.59 -5.48
N THR A 103 -14.87 -18.42 -4.18
CA THR A 103 -14.61 -17.11 -3.53
C THR A 103 -13.24 -16.55 -3.93
N GLN A 104 -13.17 -15.22 -4.02
CA GLN A 104 -12.02 -14.48 -4.51
C GLN A 104 -11.70 -13.33 -3.54
N TYR A 105 -10.40 -13.15 -3.20
CA TYR A 105 -9.93 -12.16 -2.23
C TYR A 105 -8.58 -11.57 -2.64
N ASP A 106 -8.18 -10.46 -2.02
CA ASP A 106 -6.83 -9.89 -2.00
C ASP A 106 -6.22 -9.68 -3.40
N PRO A 107 -6.82 -8.89 -4.30
CA PRO A 107 -6.26 -8.69 -5.63
C PRO A 107 -4.99 -7.86 -5.60
N GLN A 108 -4.04 -8.22 -6.48
CA GLN A 108 -2.89 -7.40 -6.83
C GLN A 108 -2.87 -7.20 -8.34
N VAL A 109 -2.36 -6.06 -8.81
CA VAL A 109 -2.25 -5.78 -10.24
C VAL A 109 -0.90 -5.16 -10.57
N LYS A 110 -0.28 -5.62 -11.66
CA LYS A 110 0.94 -5.05 -12.23
C LYS A 110 0.89 -5.06 -13.75
N ILE A 111 1.49 -4.03 -14.36
CA ILE A 111 1.55 -3.89 -15.81
C ILE A 111 3.02 -3.92 -16.23
N ASN A 112 3.37 -4.73 -17.21
CA ASN A 112 4.73 -4.73 -17.76
C ASN A 112 4.89 -3.64 -18.84
N ALA A 113 6.14 -3.41 -19.25
CA ALA A 113 6.47 -2.41 -20.27
C ALA A 113 5.85 -2.68 -21.67
N ALA A 114 5.34 -3.88 -21.91
CA ALA A 114 4.62 -4.23 -23.14
C ALA A 114 3.11 -3.96 -23.05
N GLY A 115 2.62 -3.45 -21.91
CA GLY A 115 1.18 -3.20 -21.68
C GLY A 115 0.39 -4.46 -21.31
N ILE A 116 1.06 -5.57 -21.03
CA ILE A 116 0.39 -6.77 -20.52
C ILE A 116 0.07 -6.57 -19.05
N VAL A 117 -1.18 -6.81 -18.68
CA VAL A 117 -1.67 -6.68 -17.32
C VAL A 117 -1.67 -8.04 -16.64
N PHE A 118 -1.09 -8.11 -15.45
CA PHE A 118 -1.10 -9.28 -14.59
C PHE A 118 -1.87 -8.99 -13.32
N VAL A 119 -2.71 -9.94 -12.91
CA VAL A 119 -3.45 -9.89 -11.65
C VAL A 119 -3.15 -11.15 -10.88
N SER A 120 -2.76 -11.05 -9.61
CA SER A 120 -2.78 -12.16 -8.68
C SER A 120 -3.90 -11.96 -7.67
N TYR A 121 -4.45 -13.06 -7.14
CA TYR A 121 -5.50 -13.03 -6.12
C TYR A 121 -5.70 -14.42 -5.50
N LEU A 122 -6.39 -14.47 -4.38
CA LEU A 122 -6.79 -15.71 -3.75
C LEU A 122 -8.05 -16.26 -4.43
N LEU A 123 -7.99 -17.48 -4.96
CA LEU A 123 -9.12 -18.20 -5.56
C LEU A 123 -9.40 -19.45 -4.73
N ALA A 124 -10.44 -19.43 -3.92
CA ALA A 124 -10.74 -20.45 -2.92
C ALA A 124 -9.56 -20.65 -1.93
N LYS A 125 -8.73 -21.64 -2.13
CA LYS A 125 -7.56 -21.94 -1.26
C LYS A 125 -6.21 -21.71 -1.94
N ASP A 126 -6.21 -21.31 -3.19
CA ASP A 126 -5.01 -21.17 -4.00
C ASP A 126 -4.77 -19.71 -4.35
N THR A 127 -3.51 -19.30 -4.43
CA THR A 127 -3.12 -18.06 -5.09
C THR A 127 -3.00 -18.32 -6.58
N VAL A 128 -3.64 -17.47 -7.38
CA VAL A 128 -3.65 -17.61 -8.84
C VAL A 128 -3.14 -16.35 -9.53
N VAL A 129 -2.70 -16.50 -10.78
CA VAL A 129 -2.38 -15.39 -11.68
C VAL A 129 -3.25 -15.49 -12.92
N GLN A 130 -3.77 -14.35 -13.37
CA GLN A 130 -4.36 -14.14 -14.69
C GLN A 130 -3.64 -13.01 -15.41
N ARG A 131 -3.71 -13.02 -16.73
CA ARG A 131 -3.15 -11.97 -17.56
C ARG A 131 -4.13 -11.49 -18.61
N SER A 132 -3.98 -10.24 -19.02
CA SER A 132 -4.67 -9.65 -20.16
C SER A 132 -3.66 -9.07 -21.14
N ASP A 133 -3.82 -9.41 -22.42
CA ASP A 133 -2.99 -8.92 -23.52
C ASP A 133 -3.74 -7.86 -24.34
N ASP A 134 -4.96 -7.47 -23.94
CA ASP A 134 -5.90 -6.62 -24.67
C ASP A 134 -6.47 -5.49 -23.79
N LEU A 135 -5.63 -4.91 -22.94
CA LEU A 135 -5.98 -3.78 -22.07
C LEU A 135 -7.13 -4.10 -21.10
N GLY A 136 -7.20 -5.34 -20.61
CA GLY A 136 -8.22 -5.76 -19.66
C GLY A 136 -9.55 -6.14 -20.27
N ALA A 137 -9.71 -6.14 -21.60
CA ALA A 137 -10.96 -6.53 -22.26
C ALA A 137 -11.28 -8.01 -22.06
N SER A 138 -10.25 -8.87 -22.07
CA SER A 138 -10.34 -10.28 -21.71
C SER A 138 -9.17 -10.75 -20.84
N TRP A 139 -9.38 -11.87 -20.15
CA TRP A 139 -8.41 -12.43 -19.19
C TRP A 139 -8.17 -13.91 -19.49
N SER A 140 -6.94 -14.36 -19.29
CA SER A 140 -6.60 -15.78 -19.36
C SER A 140 -7.35 -16.58 -18.28
N ASP A 141 -7.36 -17.90 -18.41
CA ASP A 141 -7.76 -18.75 -17.28
C ASP A 141 -6.81 -18.53 -16.09
N PRO A 142 -7.30 -18.66 -14.83
CA PRO A 142 -6.47 -18.57 -13.63
C PRO A 142 -5.42 -19.71 -13.59
N VAL A 143 -4.17 -19.35 -13.34
CA VAL A 143 -3.05 -20.30 -13.16
C VAL A 143 -2.64 -20.33 -11.70
N ALA A 144 -2.76 -21.47 -11.04
CA ALA A 144 -2.34 -21.63 -9.64
C ALA A 144 -0.81 -21.50 -9.52
N VAL A 145 -0.34 -20.55 -8.71
CA VAL A 145 1.10 -20.33 -8.46
C VAL A 145 1.66 -21.31 -7.42
N ASN A 146 0.79 -21.91 -6.61
CA ASN A 146 1.09 -22.80 -5.50
C ASN A 146 0.78 -24.28 -5.79
N ALA A 147 0.69 -24.68 -7.06
CA ALA A 147 0.29 -26.03 -7.46
C ALA A 147 1.17 -27.15 -6.89
N ASP A 148 2.43 -26.86 -6.58
CA ASP A 148 3.39 -27.76 -5.95
C ASP A 148 3.41 -27.68 -4.42
N VAL A 149 2.67 -26.73 -3.79
CA VAL A 149 2.55 -26.55 -2.33
C VAL A 149 1.26 -27.20 -1.83
N LYS A 150 1.37 -28.27 -1.05
CA LYS A 150 0.22 -29.09 -0.62
C LYS A 150 -0.24 -28.84 0.83
N GLN A 151 -0.05 -27.65 1.40
CA GLN A 151 -0.15 -27.46 2.86
C GLN A 151 -1.27 -26.52 3.35
N GLY A 152 -2.39 -26.39 2.70
CA GLY A 152 -3.51 -25.59 3.18
C GLY A 152 -3.81 -24.37 2.31
N PRO A 153 -4.73 -23.51 2.71
CA PRO A 153 -5.03 -22.28 1.99
C PRO A 153 -3.84 -21.32 2.01
N THR A 154 -3.66 -20.61 0.91
CA THR A 154 -2.72 -19.50 0.80
C THR A 154 -3.35 -18.22 1.34
N ASP A 155 -2.51 -17.25 1.71
CA ASP A 155 -2.93 -15.93 2.17
C ASP A 155 -1.91 -14.88 1.74
N LYS A 156 -2.31 -13.60 1.70
CA LYS A 156 -1.49 -12.40 1.50
C LYS A 156 -0.54 -12.49 0.29
N ASP A 157 -1.10 -12.46 -0.89
CA ASP A 157 -0.27 -12.46 -2.09
C ASP A 157 0.35 -11.08 -2.37
N GLY A 158 1.52 -11.08 -3.00
CA GLY A 158 2.22 -9.89 -3.47
C GLY A 158 2.84 -10.16 -4.84
N LEU A 159 2.57 -9.28 -5.79
CA LEU A 159 2.89 -9.44 -7.21
C LEU A 159 3.99 -8.48 -7.66
N ALA A 160 5.01 -9.02 -8.34
CA ALA A 160 6.02 -8.24 -9.06
C ALA A 160 6.22 -8.79 -10.47
N VAL A 161 6.42 -7.88 -11.44
CA VAL A 161 6.52 -8.25 -12.86
C VAL A 161 7.64 -7.46 -13.56
N LEU A 162 8.42 -8.16 -14.38
CA LEU A 162 9.40 -7.55 -15.27
C LEU A 162 9.44 -8.31 -16.63
N GLY A 163 8.91 -7.70 -17.68
CA GLY A 163 8.73 -8.40 -18.96
C GLY A 163 7.81 -9.61 -18.80
N ASP A 164 8.31 -10.79 -19.17
CA ASP A 164 7.60 -12.07 -18.99
C ASP A 164 7.89 -12.76 -17.65
N ASP A 165 8.76 -12.16 -16.81
CA ASP A 165 9.01 -12.67 -15.47
C ASP A 165 7.93 -12.20 -14.51
N VAL A 166 7.28 -13.15 -13.83
CA VAL A 166 6.22 -12.90 -12.85
C VAL A 166 6.60 -13.58 -11.54
N TYR A 167 6.55 -12.83 -10.45
CA TYR A 167 6.90 -13.31 -9.12
C TYR A 167 5.75 -13.07 -8.17
N VAL A 168 5.36 -14.09 -7.43
CA VAL A 168 4.26 -14.03 -6.47
C VAL A 168 4.73 -14.53 -5.11
N GLY A 169 4.77 -13.64 -4.12
CA GLY A 169 4.98 -14.00 -2.72
C GLY A 169 3.64 -14.35 -2.08
N PHE A 170 3.58 -15.35 -1.21
CA PHE A 170 2.39 -15.73 -0.45
C PHE A 170 2.77 -16.54 0.79
N ASP A 171 1.88 -16.60 1.74
CA ASP A 171 2.07 -17.45 2.90
C ASP A 171 1.09 -18.65 2.95
N VAL A 172 1.52 -19.70 3.59
CA VAL A 172 0.73 -20.87 3.93
C VAL A 172 1.05 -21.26 5.36
N ALA A 173 0.12 -21.07 6.26
CA ALA A 173 0.30 -21.31 7.69
C ALA A 173 1.51 -20.53 8.25
N GLN A 174 2.59 -21.19 8.64
CA GLN A 174 3.81 -20.57 9.20
C GLN A 174 4.95 -20.48 8.19
N LYS A 175 4.65 -20.54 6.90
CA LYS A 175 5.66 -20.58 5.84
C LYS A 175 5.40 -19.50 4.81
N PHE A 176 6.48 -18.82 4.43
CA PHE A 176 6.49 -17.87 3.34
C PHE A 176 7.12 -18.50 2.10
N PHE A 177 6.45 -18.34 0.97
CA PHE A 177 6.84 -18.87 -0.32
C PHE A 177 6.95 -17.76 -1.36
N VAL A 178 7.77 -18.00 -2.37
CA VAL A 178 7.77 -17.22 -3.61
C VAL A 178 7.72 -18.15 -4.79
N SER A 179 6.77 -17.93 -5.69
CA SER A 179 6.65 -18.58 -6.98
C SER A 179 7.17 -17.68 -8.08
N ALA A 180 7.97 -18.23 -8.99
CA ALA A 180 8.54 -17.52 -10.13
C ALA A 180 8.09 -18.17 -11.44
N SER A 181 7.71 -17.33 -12.40
CA SER A 181 7.40 -17.69 -13.78
C SER A 181 8.32 -16.91 -14.73
N HIS A 182 8.72 -17.54 -15.85
CA HIS A 182 9.54 -16.92 -16.90
C HIS A 182 8.87 -16.99 -18.28
N ASP A 183 7.58 -17.31 -18.30
CA ASP A 183 6.79 -17.50 -19.52
C ASP A 183 5.48 -16.70 -19.52
N GLY A 184 5.48 -15.57 -18.81
CA GLY A 184 4.33 -14.66 -18.71
C GLY A 184 3.22 -15.24 -17.85
N GLY A 185 3.55 -15.88 -16.73
CA GLY A 185 2.57 -16.39 -15.76
C GLY A 185 1.88 -17.69 -16.17
N ARG A 186 2.42 -18.43 -17.14
CA ARG A 186 1.79 -19.69 -17.60
C ARG A 186 2.21 -20.90 -16.78
N THR A 187 3.44 -20.90 -16.29
CA THR A 187 3.96 -21.93 -15.38
C THR A 187 4.77 -21.31 -14.26
N PHE A 188 4.75 -21.93 -13.08
CA PHE A 188 5.42 -21.45 -11.89
C PHE A 188 6.29 -22.52 -11.24
N THR A 189 7.39 -22.08 -10.65
CA THR A 189 8.23 -22.87 -9.75
C THR A 189 8.27 -22.19 -8.39
N THR A 190 7.97 -22.92 -7.32
CA THR A 190 7.81 -22.37 -5.97
C THR A 190 9.01 -22.67 -5.08
N THR A 191 9.46 -21.68 -4.34
CA THR A 191 10.53 -21.79 -3.35
C THR A 191 10.02 -21.40 -1.97
N GLN A 192 10.22 -22.27 -0.96
CA GLN A 192 9.97 -21.91 0.44
C GLN A 192 11.13 -21.06 0.96
N ILE A 193 10.82 -19.88 1.50
CA ILE A 193 11.82 -18.89 1.94
C ILE A 193 12.25 -19.13 3.38
N ASN A 194 11.29 -19.23 4.32
CA ASN A 194 11.61 -19.45 5.73
C ASN A 194 11.64 -20.94 6.05
N GLN A 195 12.78 -21.45 6.52
CA GLN A 195 12.94 -22.88 6.78
C GLN A 195 12.60 -23.27 8.25
N ASN A 196 12.88 -22.40 9.21
CA ASN A 196 12.83 -22.74 10.65
C ASN A 196 12.34 -21.56 11.52
N THR A 197 11.42 -20.75 11.05
CA THR A 197 10.93 -19.62 11.82
C THR A 197 9.71 -20.00 12.65
N LEU A 198 9.73 -19.63 13.93
CA LEU A 198 8.58 -19.71 14.80
C LEU A 198 7.84 -18.37 14.70
N GLY A 199 6.71 -18.36 14.02
CA GLY A 199 5.90 -17.16 13.86
C GLY A 199 4.91 -17.28 12.72
N TRP A 200 4.16 -16.22 12.53
CA TRP A 200 3.18 -16.09 11.45
C TRP A 200 3.74 -15.11 10.40
N PRO A 201 4.06 -15.56 9.18
CA PRO A 201 4.46 -14.66 8.12
C PRO A 201 3.24 -13.93 7.54
N LEU A 202 3.40 -12.65 7.22
CA LEU A 202 2.45 -11.88 6.42
C LEU A 202 3.22 -11.21 5.29
N ASN A 203 2.82 -11.48 4.06
CA ASN A 203 3.40 -10.78 2.91
C ASN A 203 2.92 -9.33 2.87
N GLY A 204 3.86 -8.40 2.67
CA GLY A 204 3.58 -6.96 2.57
C GLY A 204 3.69 -6.40 1.16
N GLY A 205 4.16 -7.19 0.20
CA GLY A 205 4.28 -6.75 -1.19
C GLY A 205 5.58 -7.14 -1.88
N ALA A 206 5.66 -6.80 -3.16
CA ALA A 206 6.75 -7.17 -4.05
C ALA A 206 7.13 -6.05 -5.02
N THR A 207 8.40 -6.03 -5.44
CA THR A 207 8.90 -5.12 -6.47
C THR A 207 10.05 -5.74 -7.24
N VAL A 208 10.31 -5.26 -8.45
CA VAL A 208 11.49 -5.59 -9.23
C VAL A 208 12.26 -4.31 -9.52
N ALA A 209 13.56 -4.29 -9.17
CA ALA A 209 14.45 -3.19 -9.51
C ALA A 209 14.81 -3.18 -11.01
N PRO A 210 15.31 -2.06 -11.55
CA PRO A 210 15.67 -1.95 -12.98
C PRO A 210 16.73 -2.94 -13.45
N ASP A 211 17.57 -3.44 -12.55
CA ASP A 211 18.60 -4.44 -12.84
C ASP A 211 18.04 -5.89 -12.84
N GLY A 212 16.75 -6.07 -12.60
CA GLY A 212 16.08 -7.36 -12.52
C GLY A 212 16.13 -8.00 -11.14
N THR A 213 16.70 -7.37 -10.13
CA THR A 213 16.65 -7.85 -8.75
C THR A 213 15.22 -7.80 -8.22
N VAL A 214 14.72 -8.94 -7.75
CA VAL A 214 13.37 -9.08 -7.17
C VAL A 214 13.45 -8.93 -5.66
N TYR A 215 12.51 -8.20 -5.09
CA TYR A 215 12.37 -8.01 -3.65
C TYR A 215 10.94 -8.32 -3.21
N MET A 216 10.83 -9.01 -2.06
CA MET A 216 9.59 -9.21 -1.32
C MET A 216 9.79 -8.69 0.09
N VAL A 217 8.89 -7.85 0.60
CA VAL A 217 8.82 -7.53 2.03
C VAL A 217 7.76 -8.39 2.68
N TRP A 218 8.05 -8.90 3.85
CA TRP A 218 7.11 -9.65 4.66
C TRP A 218 7.44 -9.49 6.15
N GLU A 219 6.44 -9.67 6.96
CA GLU A 219 6.56 -9.57 8.41
C GLU A 219 6.48 -10.96 9.02
N LEU A 220 7.34 -11.23 9.99
CA LEU A 220 7.27 -12.42 10.81
C LEU A 220 6.77 -12.04 12.20
N ILE A 221 5.54 -12.38 12.50
CA ILE A 221 4.90 -12.10 13.78
C ILE A 221 5.20 -13.24 14.74
N HIS A 222 5.85 -12.95 15.87
CA HIS A 222 6.31 -13.94 16.84
C HIS A 222 5.21 -14.48 17.75
N LYS A 223 3.96 -14.30 17.40
CA LYS A 223 2.80 -14.87 18.10
C LYS A 223 1.90 -15.56 17.10
N SER A 224 1.53 -16.81 17.37
CA SER A 224 0.62 -17.55 16.50
C SER A 224 -0.82 -17.03 16.62
N GLY A 225 -1.45 -16.87 15.46
CA GLY A 225 -2.84 -16.46 15.32
C GLY A 225 -3.09 -15.01 15.72
N GLN A 226 -3.56 -14.21 14.79
CA GLN A 226 -3.72 -12.76 14.87
C GLN A 226 -2.38 -11.98 14.73
N ALA A 227 -2.44 -10.87 14.04
CA ALA A 227 -1.31 -9.96 13.83
C ALA A 227 -0.92 -9.20 15.13
N GLN A 228 -0.68 -9.93 16.19
CA GLN A 228 -0.35 -9.43 17.53
C GLN A 228 0.97 -10.03 18.01
N GLY A 229 1.90 -9.22 18.29
CA GLY A 229 3.16 -9.66 18.87
C GLY A 229 4.34 -8.85 18.32
N PRO A 230 5.54 -9.06 18.85
CA PRO A 230 6.74 -8.55 18.21
C PRO A 230 6.82 -9.07 16.79
N GLN A 231 7.28 -8.23 15.88
CA GLN A 231 7.44 -8.59 14.47
C GLN A 231 8.86 -8.33 14.01
N ASP A 232 9.32 -9.12 13.06
CA ASP A 232 10.49 -8.81 12.24
C ASP A 232 10.00 -8.36 10.86
N VAL A 233 10.52 -7.25 10.37
CA VAL A 233 10.31 -6.77 9.01
C VAL A 233 11.45 -7.30 8.16
N LEU A 234 11.13 -8.23 7.28
CA LEU A 234 12.06 -9.02 6.51
C LEU A 234 11.98 -8.65 5.02
N VAL A 235 13.14 -8.60 4.36
CA VAL A 235 13.22 -8.43 2.92
C VAL A 235 13.95 -9.64 2.33
N THR A 236 13.25 -10.34 1.45
CA THR A 236 13.79 -11.45 0.67
C THR A 236 14.10 -10.95 -0.72
N LYS A 237 15.30 -11.27 -1.25
CA LYS A 237 15.69 -10.86 -2.60
C LYS A 237 16.30 -12.00 -3.42
N SER A 238 16.11 -11.91 -4.73
CA SER A 238 16.76 -12.74 -5.74
C SER A 238 17.41 -11.86 -6.80
N THR A 239 18.68 -12.18 -7.15
CA THR A 239 19.42 -11.53 -8.24
C THR A 239 19.59 -12.45 -9.46
N ASP A 240 18.97 -13.62 -9.42
CA ASP A 240 19.09 -14.68 -10.42
C ASP A 240 17.71 -15.17 -10.90
N ARG A 241 16.76 -14.24 -11.00
CA ARG A 241 15.41 -14.47 -11.49
C ARG A 241 14.64 -15.52 -10.67
N GLY A 242 14.83 -15.56 -9.35
CA GLY A 242 14.12 -16.48 -8.45
C GLY A 242 14.74 -17.87 -8.30
N ALA A 243 15.91 -18.14 -8.92
CA ALA A 243 16.61 -19.40 -8.76
C ALA A 243 17.18 -19.59 -7.34
N SER A 244 17.58 -18.49 -6.69
CA SER A 244 17.98 -18.48 -5.29
C SER A 244 17.51 -17.19 -4.58
N TRP A 245 17.36 -17.28 -3.27
CA TRP A 245 16.85 -16.20 -2.44
C TRP A 245 17.75 -15.96 -1.23
N SER A 246 17.97 -14.70 -0.90
CA SER A 246 18.66 -14.27 0.31
C SER A 246 17.71 -13.42 1.16
N LEU A 247 17.94 -13.42 2.48
CA LEU A 247 17.10 -12.76 3.47
C LEU A 247 17.89 -11.68 4.20
N SER A 248 17.31 -10.51 4.39
CA SER A 248 17.81 -9.46 5.27
C SER A 248 16.72 -8.96 6.21
N TYR A 249 17.14 -8.44 7.38
CA TYR A 249 16.24 -7.81 8.33
C TYR A 249 16.24 -6.30 8.06
N ALA A 250 15.08 -5.79 7.64
CA ALA A 250 14.93 -4.36 7.49
C ALA A 250 14.73 -3.68 8.86
N ASP A 251 13.91 -4.27 9.73
CA ASP A 251 13.71 -3.78 11.11
C ASP A 251 13.04 -4.85 12.00
N THR A 252 12.78 -4.44 13.26
CA THR A 252 11.95 -5.18 14.22
C THR A 252 10.95 -4.22 14.84
N GLY A 253 9.75 -4.70 15.17
CA GLY A 253 8.68 -3.94 15.80
C GLY A 253 8.23 -4.56 17.12
N LEU A 254 7.79 -3.70 18.02
CA LEU A 254 7.16 -4.10 19.29
C LEU A 254 5.72 -4.57 19.05
N PRO A 255 5.11 -5.36 19.95
CA PRO A 255 3.72 -5.75 19.83
C PRO A 255 2.80 -4.52 19.92
N PRO A 256 1.80 -4.41 19.03
CA PRO A 256 0.84 -3.32 19.06
C PRO A 256 -0.13 -3.45 20.23
N GLY A 257 -0.69 -2.32 20.64
CA GLY A 257 -1.87 -2.27 21.49
C GLY A 257 -3.15 -2.68 20.73
N PRO A 258 -4.25 -2.90 21.42
CA PRO A 258 -5.51 -3.22 20.78
C PRO A 258 -5.97 -2.06 19.89
N ALA A 259 -6.11 -2.34 18.61
CA ALA A 259 -6.48 -1.35 17.60
C ALA A 259 -7.91 -0.83 17.74
N CYS A 260 -8.76 -1.55 18.46
CA CYS A 260 -10.09 -1.09 18.80
C CYS A 260 -10.47 -1.42 20.24
N PRO A 261 -11.19 -0.51 20.94
CA PRO A 261 -11.56 -0.66 22.35
C PRO A 261 -12.51 -1.84 22.64
N THR A 262 -13.11 -2.41 21.63
CA THR A 262 -14.19 -3.41 21.75
C THR A 262 -13.91 -4.66 20.95
N SER A 263 -12.65 -5.13 20.92
CA SER A 263 -12.21 -6.32 20.18
C SER A 263 -12.92 -6.47 18.84
N CYS A 264 -12.42 -5.83 17.82
CA CYS A 264 -12.83 -6.06 16.44
C CYS A 264 -12.48 -7.48 15.95
N GLY A 265 -11.90 -8.30 16.79
CA GLY A 265 -11.54 -9.70 16.50
C GLY A 265 -10.22 -9.87 15.75
N TRP A 266 -9.71 -8.79 15.14
CA TRP A 266 -8.53 -8.76 14.32
C TRP A 266 -7.71 -7.54 14.69
N ASP A 267 -6.45 -7.73 15.08
CA ASP A 267 -5.54 -6.61 15.33
C ASP A 267 -4.61 -6.39 14.12
N PHE A 268 -5.10 -6.59 12.91
CA PHE A 268 -4.36 -6.36 11.66
C PHE A 268 -3.88 -4.91 11.51
N LEU A 269 -4.53 -3.97 12.16
CA LEU A 269 -4.04 -2.60 12.20
C LEU A 269 -2.67 -2.47 12.87
N GLY A 270 -2.21 -3.49 13.58
CA GLY A 270 -0.92 -3.50 14.26
C GLY A 270 0.26 -3.84 13.37
N THR A 271 0.04 -4.41 12.18
CA THR A 271 1.07 -4.86 11.24
C THR A 271 0.70 -4.44 9.83
N GLY A 272 1.67 -4.30 8.97
CA GLY A 272 1.53 -3.99 7.56
C GLY A 272 2.83 -3.40 7.03
N ALA A 273 3.35 -3.97 5.96
CA ALA A 273 4.55 -3.50 5.29
C ALA A 273 4.32 -3.30 3.80
N ALA A 274 5.10 -2.43 3.17
CA ALA A 274 5.13 -2.25 1.73
C ALA A 274 6.57 -1.98 1.26
N ILE A 275 6.85 -2.30 -0.02
CA ILE A 275 8.18 -2.17 -0.61
C ILE A 275 8.09 -1.55 -1.99
N ALA A 276 9.06 -0.69 -2.32
CA ALA A 276 9.26 -0.16 -3.66
C ALA A 276 10.75 -0.03 -3.97
N THR A 277 11.08 0.02 -5.27
CA THR A 277 12.41 0.34 -5.76
C THR A 277 12.33 1.52 -6.72
N ASP A 278 13.31 2.44 -6.65
CA ASP A 278 13.41 3.53 -7.61
C ASP A 278 14.22 3.13 -8.85
N GLN A 279 14.29 4.03 -9.83
CA GLN A 279 15.01 3.80 -11.08
C GLN A 279 16.54 3.70 -10.91
N ALA A 280 17.10 4.05 -9.74
CA ALA A 280 18.50 3.83 -9.40
C ALA A 280 18.74 2.50 -8.68
N GLY A 281 17.70 1.74 -8.37
CA GLY A 281 17.77 0.47 -7.64
C GLY A 281 17.83 0.64 -6.11
N ASN A 282 17.58 1.84 -5.58
CA ASN A 282 17.40 2.01 -4.14
C ASN A 282 16.10 1.33 -3.70
N VAL A 283 16.12 0.74 -2.52
CA VAL A 283 15.00 -0.01 -1.94
C VAL A 283 14.40 0.76 -0.78
N TYR A 284 13.08 0.86 -0.76
CA TYR A 284 12.30 1.59 0.24
C TYR A 284 11.27 0.67 0.88
N VAL A 285 11.21 0.68 2.20
CA VAL A 285 10.25 -0.10 2.97
C VAL A 285 9.50 0.82 3.91
N THR A 286 8.18 0.70 3.93
CA THR A 286 7.31 1.25 4.96
C THR A 286 6.67 0.10 5.75
N TYR A 287 6.42 0.34 7.02
CA TYR A 287 5.74 -0.63 7.89
C TYR A 287 5.15 0.11 9.08
N ASN A 288 4.21 -0.51 9.76
CA ASN A 288 3.70 0.05 11.00
C ASN A 288 4.08 -0.80 12.21
N ALA A 289 4.47 -0.14 13.28
CA ALA A 289 4.79 -0.74 14.57
C ALA A 289 4.68 0.33 15.67
N PRO A 290 4.38 -0.03 16.92
CA PRO A 290 4.31 0.94 18.01
C PRO A 290 5.69 1.44 18.40
N LEU A 291 5.74 2.66 18.94
CA LEU A 291 6.95 3.25 19.51
C LEU A 291 7.34 2.61 20.84
N TYR A 292 6.36 2.17 21.62
CA TYR A 292 6.53 1.49 22.90
C TYR A 292 5.59 0.28 23.01
N ASP A 293 5.93 -0.65 23.85
CA ASP A 293 5.21 -1.90 24.02
C ASP A 293 3.70 -1.64 24.28
N HIS A 294 2.85 -2.27 23.45
CA HIS A 294 1.40 -2.10 23.46
C HIS A 294 0.92 -0.65 23.24
N GLY A 295 1.75 0.19 22.58
CA GLY A 295 1.36 1.53 22.16
C GLY A 295 0.57 1.56 20.86
N PRO A 296 0.10 2.75 20.45
CA PRO A 296 -0.46 2.94 19.12
C PRO A 296 0.63 2.72 18.06
N PRO A 297 0.32 2.09 16.92
CA PRO A 297 1.28 1.93 15.85
C PRO A 297 1.60 3.27 15.19
N HIS A 298 2.88 3.45 14.86
CA HIS A 298 3.43 4.51 14.04
C HIS A 298 3.72 3.96 12.65
N ALA A 299 3.66 4.80 11.62
CA ALA A 299 4.15 4.49 10.29
C ALA A 299 5.64 4.80 10.21
N TRP A 300 6.44 3.79 9.88
CA TRP A 300 7.89 3.87 9.76
C TRP A 300 8.34 3.76 8.32
N TYR A 301 9.49 4.34 8.05
CA TYR A 301 10.17 4.26 6.76
C TYR A 301 11.64 3.92 6.94
N ARG A 302 12.17 3.08 6.05
CA ARG A 302 13.61 2.79 5.91
C ARG A 302 13.99 2.69 4.43
N SER A 303 15.24 3.00 4.13
CA SER A 303 15.81 2.91 2.79
C SER A 303 17.11 2.13 2.79
N SER A 304 17.43 1.54 1.64
CA SER A 304 18.72 0.89 1.36
C SER A 304 19.22 1.34 -0.01
N THR A 305 20.50 1.68 -0.09
CA THR A 305 21.19 2.04 -1.35
C THR A 305 22.20 0.96 -1.80
N ASP A 306 22.20 -0.18 -1.10
CA ASP A 306 23.11 -1.31 -1.36
C ASP A 306 22.34 -2.63 -1.59
N GLY A 307 21.11 -2.50 -2.09
CA GLY A 307 20.28 -3.64 -2.44
C GLY A 307 19.78 -4.43 -1.21
N GLY A 308 19.52 -3.76 -0.09
CA GLY A 308 19.02 -4.38 1.14
C GLY A 308 20.10 -5.05 1.99
N ALA A 309 21.39 -4.82 1.72
CA ALA A 309 22.47 -5.35 2.56
C ALA A 309 22.58 -4.55 3.87
N SER A 310 22.32 -3.26 3.83
CA SER A 310 22.16 -2.40 4.99
C SER A 310 20.98 -1.45 4.84
N TRP A 311 20.46 -0.97 5.99
CA TRP A 311 19.28 -0.11 6.03
C TRP A 311 19.58 1.18 6.78
N SER A 312 18.98 2.29 6.34
CA SER A 312 19.03 3.57 7.04
C SER A 312 18.50 3.44 8.47
N SER A 313 18.73 4.42 9.33
CA SER A 313 17.93 4.54 10.56
C SER A 313 16.45 4.66 10.19
N ARG A 314 15.56 4.13 11.04
CA ARG A 314 14.12 4.29 10.83
C ARG A 314 13.71 5.76 10.92
N ILE A 315 12.81 6.19 10.08
CA ILE A 315 12.21 7.52 10.08
C ILE A 315 10.74 7.35 10.47
N ASP A 316 10.32 8.11 11.47
CA ASP A 316 8.92 8.17 11.90
C ASP A 316 8.15 9.11 10.95
N LEU A 317 7.18 8.56 10.25
CA LEU A 317 6.26 9.34 9.39
C LEU A 317 5.09 9.92 10.20
N SER A 318 4.86 9.43 11.41
CA SER A 318 3.76 9.80 12.32
C SER A 318 4.14 11.02 13.16
N THR A 319 4.37 12.16 12.50
CA THR A 319 4.90 13.37 13.16
C THR A 319 3.83 14.40 13.53
N ASP A 320 2.56 14.02 13.57
CA ASP A 320 1.43 14.88 13.87
C ASP A 320 1.29 15.23 15.37
N GLY A 321 2.05 14.55 16.24
CA GLY A 321 2.08 14.80 17.68
C GLY A 321 0.83 14.32 18.44
N THR A 322 -0.05 13.59 17.79
CA THR A 322 -1.25 12.99 18.41
C THR A 322 -1.01 11.52 18.75
N PRO A 323 -1.65 10.97 19.79
CA PRO A 323 -1.59 9.54 20.09
C PRO A 323 -2.51 8.74 19.17
N SER A 324 -2.45 8.99 17.87
CA SER A 324 -3.26 8.32 16.85
C SER A 324 -2.60 7.03 16.36
N PHE A 325 -3.43 6.14 15.83
CA PHE A 325 -3.00 4.90 15.19
C PHE A 325 -2.67 5.20 13.73
N HIS A 326 -1.42 4.93 13.31
CA HIS A 326 -0.96 5.04 11.94
C HIS A 326 -0.77 3.65 11.36
N VAL A 327 -1.54 3.32 10.34
CA VAL A 327 -1.70 1.94 9.86
C VAL A 327 -1.68 1.88 8.34
N PHE A 328 -1.47 0.69 7.78
CA PHE A 328 -1.47 0.40 6.35
C PHE A 328 -0.56 1.33 5.53
N PRO A 329 0.72 1.47 5.86
CA PRO A 329 1.59 2.34 5.09
C PRO A 329 1.91 1.72 3.73
N GLY A 330 1.62 2.47 2.66
CA GLY A 330 2.01 2.15 1.29
C GLY A 330 3.22 2.97 0.86
N VAL A 331 4.02 2.44 -0.06
CA VAL A 331 5.16 3.13 -0.67
C VAL A 331 5.21 2.89 -2.16
N ALA A 332 5.52 3.93 -2.93
CA ALA A 332 5.87 3.86 -4.34
C ALA A 332 7.11 4.71 -4.61
N ALA A 333 7.85 4.38 -5.65
CA ALA A 333 9.05 5.11 -6.03
C ALA A 333 9.15 5.27 -7.55
N GLY A 334 9.74 6.38 -7.98
CA GLY A 334 9.89 6.75 -9.37
C GLY A 334 11.36 6.94 -9.79
N PRO A 335 11.75 8.11 -10.33
CA PRO A 335 13.15 8.46 -10.54
C PRO A 335 13.98 8.34 -9.26
N ALA A 336 15.31 8.34 -9.40
CA ALA A 336 16.24 8.21 -8.26
C ALA A 336 15.89 9.18 -7.12
N GLY A 337 15.56 8.64 -5.94
CA GLY A 337 15.21 9.39 -4.74
C GLY A 337 13.77 9.92 -4.70
N ASP A 338 12.97 9.75 -5.74
CA ASP A 338 11.54 10.10 -5.71
C ASP A 338 10.76 9.00 -4.99
N VAL A 339 10.26 9.31 -3.80
CA VAL A 339 9.53 8.38 -2.93
C VAL A 339 8.20 8.99 -2.53
N ARG A 340 7.16 8.20 -2.61
CA ARG A 340 5.79 8.55 -2.24
C ARG A 340 5.33 7.58 -1.16
N VAL A 341 4.69 8.10 -0.12
CA VAL A 341 4.15 7.30 0.98
C VAL A 341 2.73 7.73 1.28
N ALA A 342 1.90 6.76 1.61
CA ALA A 342 0.55 7.01 2.10
C ALA A 342 0.26 6.07 3.28
N TRP A 343 -0.58 6.50 4.19
CA TRP A 343 -1.02 5.70 5.34
C TRP A 343 -2.40 6.14 5.79
N MET A 344 -3.05 5.34 6.61
CA MET A 344 -4.26 5.76 7.31
C MET A 344 -3.94 6.11 8.76
N ASP A 345 -4.60 7.13 9.30
CA ASP A 345 -4.61 7.38 10.73
C ASP A 345 -5.92 8.02 11.21
N ASN A 346 -6.13 7.93 12.51
CA ASN A 346 -7.36 8.41 13.15
C ASN A 346 -7.19 9.74 13.90
N ARG A 347 -6.19 10.56 13.55
CA ARG A 347 -5.93 11.87 14.18
C ARG A 347 -7.13 12.83 14.10
N THR A 348 -8.01 12.66 13.13
CA THR A 348 -9.23 13.47 12.93
C THR A 348 -10.46 12.89 13.61
N GLY A 349 -10.32 11.81 14.38
CA GLY A 349 -11.41 11.09 15.04
C GLY A 349 -12.02 9.95 14.20
N ALA A 350 -11.62 9.83 12.92
CA ALA A 350 -11.91 8.71 12.03
C ALA A 350 -10.67 8.38 11.23
N TYR A 351 -10.55 7.14 10.73
CA TYR A 351 -9.44 6.76 9.87
C TYR A 351 -9.56 7.46 8.53
N ASN A 352 -8.54 8.26 8.20
CA ASN A 352 -8.40 8.95 6.92
C ASN A 352 -7.03 8.68 6.32
N VAL A 353 -6.92 8.82 5.00
CA VAL A 353 -5.67 8.64 4.27
C VAL A 353 -4.88 9.93 4.23
N TRP A 354 -3.59 9.80 4.51
CA TRP A 354 -2.59 10.85 4.46
C TRP A 354 -1.48 10.46 3.48
N TYR A 355 -0.83 11.47 2.94
CA TYR A 355 0.18 11.31 1.91
C TYR A 355 1.36 12.26 2.13
N ARG A 356 2.57 11.79 1.82
CA ARG A 356 3.81 12.58 1.73
C ARG A 356 4.63 12.19 0.52
N SER A 357 5.52 13.08 0.12
CA SER A 357 6.53 12.83 -0.90
C SER A 357 7.91 13.28 -0.44
N SER A 358 8.93 12.62 -0.97
CA SER A 358 10.34 12.95 -0.86
C SER A 358 10.97 12.93 -2.24
N ALA A 359 11.94 13.82 -2.50
CA ALA A 359 12.74 13.82 -3.73
C ALA A 359 14.22 13.45 -3.48
N ASP A 360 14.55 13.04 -2.26
CA ASP A 360 15.92 12.78 -1.80
C ASP A 360 16.06 11.45 -1.03
N GLY A 361 15.25 10.47 -1.40
CA GLY A 361 15.28 9.12 -0.81
C GLY A 361 14.81 9.06 0.64
N GLY A 362 13.92 9.98 1.04
CA GLY A 362 13.39 10.05 2.40
C GLY A 362 14.22 10.87 3.36
N SER A 363 15.28 11.57 2.90
CA SER A 363 16.07 12.45 3.77
C SER A 363 15.27 13.66 4.22
N THR A 364 14.40 14.19 3.35
CA THR A 364 13.42 15.23 3.67
C THR A 364 12.04 14.86 3.12
N TRP A 365 10.99 15.30 3.79
CA TRP A 365 9.60 15.01 3.44
C TRP A 365 8.77 16.26 3.28
N SER A 366 7.79 16.24 2.39
CA SER A 366 6.74 17.26 2.33
C SER A 366 5.94 17.29 3.64
N ALA A 367 5.14 18.34 3.83
CA ALA A 367 4.10 18.33 4.85
C ALA A 367 3.06 17.26 4.54
N ASP A 368 2.29 16.84 5.58
CA ASP A 368 1.15 15.94 5.43
C ASP A 368 0.10 16.53 4.51
N ILE A 369 -0.38 15.71 3.59
CA ILE A 369 -1.53 16.02 2.74
C ILE A 369 -2.65 15.07 3.13
N GLN A 370 -3.75 15.61 3.63
CA GLN A 370 -4.96 14.82 3.86
C GLN A 370 -5.61 14.49 2.52
N VAL A 371 -5.69 13.21 2.19
CA VAL A 371 -6.29 12.72 0.93
C VAL A 371 -7.78 12.51 1.12
N SER A 372 -8.19 11.88 2.20
CA SER A 372 -9.60 11.61 2.49
C SER A 372 -10.07 12.35 3.74
N ALA A 373 -11.35 12.69 3.73
CA ALA A 373 -12.06 13.23 4.89
C ALA A 373 -13.38 12.47 4.97
N PHE A 374 -13.34 11.31 5.63
CA PHE A 374 -14.51 10.45 5.75
C PHE A 374 -15.71 11.25 6.27
N ARG A 375 -16.84 11.10 5.60
CA ARG A 375 -18.14 11.60 6.05
C ARG A 375 -19.04 10.40 6.26
N SER A 376 -19.54 10.23 7.48
CA SER A 376 -20.50 9.17 7.79
C SER A 376 -21.68 9.17 6.81
N GLY A 377 -22.07 8.01 6.31
CA GLY A 377 -23.29 7.84 5.55
C GLY A 377 -23.14 7.86 4.04
N TYR A 378 -22.34 6.99 3.47
CA TYR A 378 -22.56 6.58 2.08
C TYR A 378 -23.93 5.89 2.00
N ALA A 379 -24.91 6.51 1.35
CA ALA A 379 -26.29 6.04 1.33
C ALA A 379 -26.50 4.66 0.66
N TYR A 380 -25.48 4.21 -0.09
CA TYR A 380 -25.48 2.92 -0.78
C TYR A 380 -24.73 1.81 -0.05
N VAL A 381 -24.06 2.11 1.06
CA VAL A 381 -23.36 1.11 1.88
C VAL A 381 -24.39 0.35 2.71
N THR A 382 -24.41 -0.96 2.58
CA THR A 382 -25.29 -1.86 3.34
C THR A 382 -24.47 -2.73 4.29
N ARG A 383 -25.06 -3.19 5.40
CA ARG A 383 -24.41 -4.12 6.33
C ARG A 383 -24.42 -5.54 5.78
N GLN A 384 -23.70 -5.76 4.71
CA GLN A 384 -23.45 -7.06 4.10
C GLN A 384 -21.92 -7.26 4.03
N GLY A 385 -21.46 -8.49 4.13
CA GLY A 385 -20.04 -8.79 4.11
C GLY A 385 -19.40 -8.76 5.50
N PHE A 386 -18.12 -8.44 5.55
CA PHE A 386 -17.37 -8.42 6.80
C PHE A 386 -17.63 -7.14 7.60
N ALA A 387 -17.36 -7.22 8.92
CA ALA A 387 -17.50 -6.09 9.83
C ALA A 387 -16.27 -5.14 9.82
N PHE A 388 -15.29 -5.32 8.94
CA PHE A 388 -14.07 -4.53 8.88
C PHE A 388 -13.97 -3.78 7.54
N PRO A 389 -14.16 -2.45 7.50
CA PRO A 389 -14.36 -1.72 6.24
C PRO A 389 -13.07 -1.31 5.54
N TYR A 390 -11.91 -1.44 6.21
CA TYR A 390 -10.67 -0.87 5.69
C TYR A 390 -9.85 -1.87 4.87
N GLY A 391 -10.16 -3.17 4.96
CA GLY A 391 -9.25 -4.21 4.54
C GLY A 391 -8.00 -4.20 5.42
N ASP A 392 -6.85 -4.62 4.92
CA ASP A 392 -5.61 -4.65 5.69
C ASP A 392 -4.41 -4.10 4.93
N TYR A 393 -4.63 -3.43 3.80
CA TYR A 393 -3.62 -2.67 3.08
C TYR A 393 -4.23 -1.54 2.23
N ILE A 394 -3.39 -0.62 1.81
CA ILE A 394 -3.68 0.35 0.75
C ILE A 394 -2.69 0.17 -0.39
N THR A 395 -3.10 0.45 -1.61
CA THR A 395 -2.23 0.38 -2.77
C THR A 395 -1.82 1.77 -3.21
N LEU A 396 -0.52 1.98 -3.30
CA LEU A 396 0.09 3.18 -3.85
C LEU A 396 0.98 2.77 -5.02
N ALA A 397 0.70 3.29 -6.20
CA ALA A 397 1.51 3.08 -7.39
C ALA A 397 1.92 4.43 -7.99
N LEU A 398 3.06 4.43 -8.66
CA LEU A 398 3.56 5.57 -9.41
C LEU A 398 3.77 5.11 -10.85
N ASP A 399 3.06 5.71 -11.77
CA ASP A 399 3.17 5.36 -13.17
C ASP A 399 4.46 5.91 -13.81
N PRO A 400 4.85 5.43 -14.99
CA PRO A 400 6.04 5.93 -15.69
C PRO A 400 6.05 7.43 -15.97
N SER A 401 4.91 8.10 -15.95
CA SER A 401 4.81 9.56 -16.10
C SER A 401 5.02 10.32 -14.80
N GLY A 402 5.07 9.63 -13.66
CA GLY A 402 5.16 10.18 -12.32
C GLY A 402 3.80 10.50 -11.68
N THR A 403 2.69 10.05 -12.29
CA THR A 403 1.36 10.20 -11.73
C THR A 403 1.14 9.17 -10.61
N VAL A 404 0.69 9.65 -9.47
CA VAL A 404 0.31 8.80 -8.33
C VAL A 404 -1.05 8.16 -8.60
N GLN A 405 -1.14 6.87 -8.31
CA GLN A 405 -2.38 6.10 -8.26
C GLN A 405 -2.53 5.58 -6.84
N LEU A 406 -3.61 5.93 -6.15
CA LEU A 406 -3.82 5.60 -4.74
C LEU A 406 -5.21 5.00 -4.55
N ALA A 407 -5.26 3.82 -3.94
CA ALA A 407 -6.49 3.09 -3.66
C ALA A 407 -6.50 2.59 -2.21
N TRP A 408 -7.66 2.69 -1.52
CA TRP A 408 -7.81 2.30 -0.12
C TRP A 408 -9.25 1.91 0.21
N GLY A 409 -9.44 1.21 1.32
CA GLY A 409 -10.75 0.96 1.90
C GLY A 409 -11.11 2.04 2.93
N GLU A 410 -12.36 2.45 3.00
CA GLU A 410 -12.85 3.41 3.99
C GLU A 410 -14.31 3.11 4.36
N GLY A 411 -14.68 3.31 5.61
CA GLY A 411 -16.03 3.05 6.11
C GLY A 411 -16.45 4.02 7.21
N PRO A 412 -17.72 3.94 7.67
CA PRO A 412 -18.25 4.88 8.67
C PRO A 412 -17.61 4.71 10.04
N ASP A 413 -17.28 3.51 10.40
CA ASP A 413 -16.63 3.15 11.65
C ASP A 413 -15.89 1.81 11.49
N TYR A 414 -15.35 1.30 12.58
CA TYR A 414 -14.58 0.07 12.62
C TYR A 414 -15.39 -1.22 12.38
N ASN A 415 -16.71 -1.15 12.38
CA ASN A 415 -17.60 -2.30 12.27
C ASN A 415 -18.16 -2.49 10.86
N GLY A 416 -17.67 -1.73 9.88
CA GLY A 416 -18.14 -1.81 8.49
C GLY A 416 -19.63 -1.48 8.31
N PRO A 417 -20.13 -1.65 7.10
CA PRO A 417 -19.46 -2.00 5.87
C PRO A 417 -18.62 -0.86 5.32
N GLY A 418 -17.75 -1.15 4.33
CA GLY A 418 -16.85 -0.21 3.71
C GLY A 418 -17.10 -0.01 2.23
N ASN A 419 -16.33 0.89 1.68
CA ASN A 419 -16.17 1.11 0.26
C ASN A 419 -14.70 1.21 -0.07
N THR A 420 -14.36 0.97 -1.31
CA THR A 420 -13.04 1.27 -1.81
C THR A 420 -13.04 2.59 -2.56
N LEU A 421 -11.99 3.36 -2.37
CA LEU A 421 -11.82 4.70 -2.93
C LEU A 421 -10.55 4.77 -3.75
N TYR A 422 -10.54 5.74 -4.66
CA TYR A 422 -9.43 5.99 -5.56
C TYR A 422 -9.17 7.49 -5.68
N SER A 423 -7.89 7.85 -5.76
CA SER A 423 -7.41 9.20 -6.05
C SER A 423 -6.15 9.13 -6.91
N HIS A 424 -5.89 10.14 -7.74
CA HIS A 424 -4.72 10.23 -8.60
C HIS A 424 -4.17 11.66 -8.67
N GLY A 425 -2.89 11.82 -9.02
CA GLY A 425 -2.29 13.15 -9.14
C GLY A 425 -0.81 13.18 -9.47
#